data_37016868408c2e508727d3d36258eb37
#
_entry.id   37016868408c2e508727d3d36258eb37
#
_cell.length_a   1.000
_cell.length_b   1.000
_cell.length_c   1.000
_cell.angle_alpha   90.00
_cell.angle_beta   90.00
_cell.angle_gamma   90.00
#
_symmetry.space_group_name_H-M   'P 1'
#
loop_
_entity.id
_entity.type
_entity.pdbx_description
1 polymer ?
#
loop_
_entity_poly.entity_id
_entity_poly.type
_entity_poly.pdbx_seq_one_letter_code
_entity_poly.pdbx_strand_id
1 'polypeptide(L)'
;MENTIKQYFSGQYWKELLQEFWHALGTKKFWKEFLAMNIGIMIGAAAVYYFLMPSNLIIGTISGLSIVINTLMGGDADTFSYLVMGINAVLLIMAFLLIGNEFGAKTVYTAMILGPLTQLWDRLYPYTNFTHRVVENPDVLAQLQAGQSVIDMHGNPYLLSRTGEVLEQVKDSVMSAGLGMGDVWFDLICFVLLLSISQTIEFRVNASTGGLDILAKIINKFLHFDIGMSVSIGGALICCTAFLINDFRMVVIGLIGTWINGVVINYFTASMDRRKRVCIITREHEKVRDYVVKDQLRGCSLHRVE
;
A
#
# COMPACT_ATOMS: atom_id res chain seq x y z
N MET A 1 8.80 -28.44 17.66
CA MET A 1 9.36 -27.63 16.57
C MET A 1 9.96 -28.49 15.45
N GLU A 2 10.80 -29.47 15.76
CA GLU A 2 11.47 -30.33 14.75
C GLU A 2 10.49 -31.22 13.93
N ASN A 3 9.43 -31.73 14.52
CA ASN A 3 8.39 -32.49 13.80
C ASN A 3 7.55 -31.64 12.87
N THR A 4 7.34 -30.39 13.18
CA THR A 4 6.59 -29.44 12.34
C THR A 4 7.39 -29.08 11.08
N ILE A 5 8.70 -28.90 11.20
CA ILE A 5 9.58 -28.60 10.06
C ILE A 5 9.67 -29.79 9.09
N LYS A 6 9.78 -31.03 9.59
CA LYS A 6 9.79 -32.25 8.77
C LYS A 6 8.49 -32.45 7.98
N GLN A 7 7.36 -31.99 8.52
CA GLN A 7 6.06 -32.07 7.86
C GLN A 7 6.00 -31.17 6.62
N TYR A 8 6.60 -29.98 6.66
CA TYR A 8 6.67 -29.04 5.51
C TYR A 8 7.53 -29.56 4.35
N PHE A 9 8.48 -30.46 4.60
CA PHE A 9 9.35 -31.06 3.58
C PHE A 9 8.82 -32.41 3.06
N SER A 10 7.66 -32.88 3.54
CA SER A 10 7.05 -34.11 3.08
C SER A 10 6.35 -33.92 1.73
N GLY A 11 6.62 -34.80 0.75
CA GLY A 11 5.96 -34.75 -0.56
C GLY A 11 4.44 -34.94 -0.48
N GLN A 12 3.93 -35.45 0.62
CA GLN A 12 2.50 -35.61 0.89
C GLN A 12 1.86 -34.27 1.24
N TYR A 13 2.52 -33.45 2.04
CA TYR A 13 2.09 -32.08 2.36
C TYR A 13 1.92 -31.21 1.10
N TRP A 14 2.87 -31.28 0.17
CA TRP A 14 2.78 -30.55 -1.10
C TRP A 14 1.66 -31.04 -2.00
N LYS A 15 1.35 -32.33 -2.00
CA LYS A 15 0.21 -32.87 -2.75
C LYS A 15 -1.13 -32.43 -2.17
N GLU A 16 -1.28 -32.43 -0.86
CA GLU A 16 -2.47 -31.94 -0.17
C GLU A 16 -2.66 -30.44 -0.43
N LEU A 17 -1.61 -29.65 -0.32
CA LEU A 17 -1.63 -28.21 -0.58
C LEU A 17 -1.98 -27.88 -2.04
N LEU A 18 -1.49 -28.67 -3.01
CA LEU A 18 -1.87 -28.54 -4.41
C LEU A 18 -3.34 -28.91 -4.63
N GLN A 19 -3.85 -29.94 -3.98
CA GLN A 19 -5.26 -30.32 -4.08
C GLN A 19 -6.18 -29.26 -3.47
N GLU A 20 -5.83 -28.70 -2.31
CA GLU A 20 -6.55 -27.59 -1.70
C GLU A 20 -6.54 -26.35 -2.61
N PHE A 21 -5.41 -26.05 -3.22
CA PHE A 21 -5.30 -24.94 -4.18
C PHE A 21 -6.21 -25.14 -5.41
N TRP A 22 -6.20 -26.34 -6.02
CA TRP A 22 -7.09 -26.65 -7.15
C TRP A 22 -8.57 -26.59 -6.76
N HIS A 23 -8.91 -27.07 -5.57
CA HIS A 23 -10.27 -26.97 -5.05
C HIS A 23 -10.67 -25.50 -4.79
N ALA A 24 -9.78 -24.71 -4.25
CA ALA A 24 -10.00 -23.27 -4.00
C ALA A 24 -10.26 -22.50 -5.31
N LEU A 25 -9.53 -22.79 -6.39
CA LEU A 25 -9.72 -22.21 -7.72
C LEU A 25 -11.14 -22.42 -8.28
N GLY A 26 -11.80 -23.50 -7.90
CA GLY A 26 -13.21 -23.78 -8.28
C GLY A 26 -14.22 -22.93 -7.50
N THR A 27 -13.80 -22.22 -6.45
CA THR A 27 -14.71 -21.56 -5.53
C THR A 27 -14.97 -20.11 -5.95
N LYS A 28 -16.24 -19.68 -6.00
CA LYS A 28 -16.62 -18.28 -6.26
C LYS A 28 -16.00 -17.30 -5.25
N LYS A 29 -15.72 -17.76 -4.02
CA LYS A 29 -15.06 -16.95 -2.98
C LYS A 29 -13.64 -16.57 -3.39
N PHE A 30 -12.86 -17.54 -3.88
CA PHE A 30 -11.49 -17.32 -4.35
C PHE A 30 -11.44 -16.23 -5.43
N TRP A 31 -12.30 -16.31 -6.45
CA TRP A 31 -12.31 -15.33 -7.53
C TRP A 31 -12.72 -13.93 -7.08
N LYS A 32 -13.63 -13.82 -6.10
CA LYS A 32 -13.99 -12.54 -5.52
C LYS A 32 -12.83 -11.91 -4.74
N GLU A 33 -12.14 -12.70 -3.92
CA GLU A 33 -10.97 -12.24 -3.16
C GLU A 33 -9.81 -11.89 -4.10
N PHE A 34 -9.56 -12.73 -5.11
CA PHE A 34 -8.53 -12.51 -6.12
C PHE A 34 -8.79 -11.21 -6.91
N LEU A 35 -10.02 -10.98 -7.36
CA LEU A 35 -10.38 -9.75 -8.06
C LEU A 35 -10.24 -8.51 -7.15
N ALA A 36 -10.73 -8.59 -5.93
CA ALA A 36 -10.61 -7.51 -4.96
C ALA A 36 -9.14 -7.17 -4.68
N MET A 37 -8.29 -8.17 -4.50
CA MET A 37 -6.84 -8.02 -4.29
C MET A 37 -6.17 -7.33 -5.48
N ASN A 38 -6.49 -7.76 -6.72
CA ASN A 38 -5.94 -7.13 -7.92
C ASN A 38 -6.43 -5.68 -8.11
N ILE A 39 -7.68 -5.38 -7.76
CA ILE A 39 -8.18 -3.99 -7.77
C ILE A 39 -7.45 -3.17 -6.71
N GLY A 40 -7.31 -3.70 -5.49
CA GLY A 40 -6.60 -3.03 -4.41
C GLY A 40 -5.18 -2.66 -4.80
N ILE A 41 -4.40 -3.64 -5.26
CA ILE A 41 -3.00 -3.40 -5.62
C ILE A 41 -2.85 -2.50 -6.86
N MET A 42 -3.80 -2.53 -7.80
CA MET A 42 -3.79 -1.64 -8.97
C MET A 42 -3.96 -0.17 -8.55
N ILE A 43 -4.84 0.10 -7.58
CA ILE A 43 -5.01 1.43 -6.98
C ILE A 43 -3.74 1.83 -6.21
N GLY A 44 -3.17 0.92 -5.42
CA GLY A 44 -1.93 1.16 -4.69
C GLY A 44 -0.74 1.45 -5.61
N ALA A 45 -0.59 0.69 -6.70
CA ALA A 45 0.43 0.91 -7.71
C ALA A 45 0.28 2.29 -8.39
N ALA A 46 -0.96 2.71 -8.69
CA ALA A 46 -1.23 4.04 -9.22
C ALA A 46 -0.86 5.14 -8.22
N ALA A 47 -1.22 4.97 -6.94
CA ALA A 47 -0.85 5.92 -5.89
C ALA A 47 0.67 6.09 -5.77
N VAL A 48 1.40 4.98 -5.76
CA VAL A 48 2.87 4.99 -5.70
C VAL A 48 3.46 5.65 -6.93
N TYR A 49 2.98 5.28 -8.12
CA TYR A 49 3.56 5.75 -9.37
C TYR A 49 3.31 7.24 -9.62
N TYR A 50 2.07 7.72 -9.43
CA TYR A 50 1.71 9.10 -9.76
C TYR A 50 2.02 10.12 -8.67
N PHE A 51 2.02 9.73 -7.41
CA PHE A 51 2.14 10.69 -6.31
C PHE A 51 3.38 10.47 -5.44
N LEU A 52 3.72 9.23 -5.09
CA LEU A 52 4.85 8.97 -4.20
C LEU A 52 6.20 9.13 -4.92
N MET A 53 6.32 8.53 -6.12
CA MET A 53 7.59 8.56 -6.86
C MET A 53 8.02 9.97 -7.27
N PRO A 54 7.14 10.83 -7.83
CA PRO A 54 7.52 12.18 -8.25
C PRO A 54 7.83 13.13 -7.09
N SER A 55 7.11 12.98 -5.96
CA SER A 55 7.21 13.88 -4.81
C SER A 55 8.35 13.56 -3.83
N ASN A 56 9.04 12.42 -4.01
CA ASN A 56 10.08 11.94 -3.10
C ASN A 56 9.65 11.93 -1.61
N LEU A 57 8.36 11.72 -1.35
CA LEU A 57 7.82 11.71 0.01
C LEU A 57 8.34 10.50 0.78
N ILE A 58 8.84 10.75 1.98
CA ILE A 58 9.21 9.71 2.93
C ILE A 58 8.04 9.53 3.91
N ILE A 59 7.10 8.73 3.50
CA ILE A 59 6.01 8.29 4.37
C ILE A 59 6.45 6.96 4.97
N GLY A 60 6.25 6.75 6.27
CA GLY A 60 6.67 5.59 7.06
C GLY A 60 6.60 4.24 6.31
N THR A 61 7.52 4.02 5.39
CA THR A 61 7.61 2.83 4.55
C THR A 61 8.91 2.10 4.80
N ILE A 62 8.97 0.84 4.43
CA ILE A 62 10.22 0.05 4.52
C ILE A 62 11.31 0.65 3.63
N SER A 63 10.96 1.23 2.50
CA SER A 63 11.92 1.95 1.67
C SER A 63 12.51 3.15 2.42
N GLY A 64 11.70 3.90 3.18
CA GLY A 64 12.19 4.97 4.05
C GLY A 64 13.18 4.46 5.10
N LEU A 65 12.86 3.36 5.78
CA LEU A 65 13.78 2.73 6.74
C LEU A 65 15.07 2.26 6.06
N SER A 66 14.98 1.69 4.86
CA SER A 66 16.15 1.25 4.10
C SER A 66 17.04 2.41 3.67
N ILE A 67 16.45 3.58 3.32
CA ILE A 67 17.21 4.80 3.04
C ILE A 67 18.00 5.22 4.28
N VAL A 68 17.36 5.25 5.45
CA VAL A 68 18.03 5.61 6.70
C VAL A 68 19.23 4.70 6.98
N ILE A 69 19.03 3.39 6.92
CA ILE A 69 20.10 2.41 7.17
C ILE A 69 21.21 2.54 6.13
N ASN A 70 20.87 2.65 4.85
CA ASN A 70 21.85 2.79 3.76
C ASN A 70 22.71 4.04 3.92
N THR A 71 22.09 5.17 4.25
CA THR A 71 22.81 6.44 4.48
C THR A 71 23.74 6.36 5.68
N LEU A 72 23.31 5.75 6.79
CA LEU A 72 24.14 5.56 7.98
C LEU A 72 25.32 4.61 7.74
N MET A 73 25.16 3.63 6.84
CA MET A 73 26.21 2.70 6.44
C MET A 73 27.15 3.26 5.37
N GLY A 74 26.81 4.41 4.76
CA GLY A 74 27.55 4.95 3.62
C GLY A 74 27.48 4.06 2.37
N GLY A 75 26.35 3.33 2.21
CA GLY A 75 26.17 2.37 1.14
C GLY A 75 25.73 3.02 -0.18
N ASP A 76 25.97 2.30 -1.29
CA ASP A 76 25.59 2.67 -2.64
C ASP A 76 24.13 2.31 -2.97
N ALA A 77 23.69 2.63 -4.21
CA ALA A 77 22.36 2.29 -4.72
C ALA A 77 22.08 0.77 -4.72
N ASP A 78 23.10 -0.04 -4.96
CA ASP A 78 22.99 -1.50 -4.90
C ASP A 78 22.72 -1.97 -3.47
N THR A 79 23.44 -1.41 -2.49
CA THR A 79 23.27 -1.70 -1.06
C THR A 79 21.84 -1.34 -0.61
N PHE A 80 21.30 -0.22 -1.06
CA PHE A 80 19.90 0.15 -0.80
C PHE A 80 18.93 -0.91 -1.31
N SER A 81 19.10 -1.38 -2.54
CA SER A 81 18.23 -2.39 -3.15
C SER A 81 18.27 -3.72 -2.37
N TYR A 82 19.45 -4.15 -1.95
CA TYR A 82 19.61 -5.35 -1.10
C TYR A 82 18.97 -5.19 0.29
N LEU A 83 19.07 -4.00 0.89
CA LEU A 83 18.42 -3.70 2.18
C LEU A 83 16.90 -3.78 2.07
N VAL A 84 16.31 -3.12 1.05
CA VAL A 84 14.86 -3.19 0.82
C VAL A 84 14.39 -4.62 0.64
N MET A 85 15.10 -5.39 -0.20
CA MET A 85 14.77 -6.79 -0.46
C MET A 85 14.92 -7.65 0.80
N GLY A 86 16.01 -7.48 1.54
CA GLY A 86 16.30 -8.24 2.77
C GLY A 86 15.28 -7.97 3.87
N ILE A 87 14.96 -6.70 4.14
CA ILE A 87 13.95 -6.33 5.14
C ILE A 87 12.57 -6.88 4.76
N ASN A 88 12.16 -6.72 3.50
CA ASN A 88 10.90 -7.28 3.02
C ASN A 88 10.86 -8.80 3.12
N ALA A 89 11.95 -9.50 2.81
CA ALA A 89 12.03 -10.95 2.96
C ALA A 89 11.87 -11.40 4.43
N VAL A 90 12.53 -10.71 5.36
CA VAL A 90 12.38 -10.97 6.81
C VAL A 90 10.93 -10.75 7.25
N LEU A 91 10.32 -9.63 6.86
CA LEU A 91 8.92 -9.34 7.19
C LEU A 91 7.96 -10.37 6.61
N LEU A 92 8.23 -10.85 5.40
CA LEU A 92 7.42 -11.88 4.77
C LEU A 92 7.53 -13.23 5.50
N ILE A 93 8.74 -13.63 5.93
CA ILE A 93 8.93 -14.80 6.77
C ILE A 93 8.16 -14.62 8.09
N MET A 94 8.24 -13.45 8.71
CA MET A 94 7.46 -13.13 9.91
C MET A 94 5.96 -13.21 9.65
N ALA A 95 5.48 -12.77 8.49
CA ALA A 95 4.08 -12.88 8.10
C ALA A 95 3.61 -14.34 8.09
N PHE A 96 4.37 -15.24 7.49
CA PHE A 96 4.06 -16.68 7.49
C PHE A 96 4.04 -17.27 8.90
N LEU A 97 5.05 -16.95 9.71
CA LEU A 97 5.20 -17.53 11.04
C LEU A 97 4.20 -16.98 12.05
N LEU A 98 3.97 -15.65 12.03
CA LEU A 98 3.21 -14.96 13.07
C LEU A 98 1.75 -14.75 12.69
N ILE A 99 1.41 -14.54 11.42
CA ILE A 99 0.03 -14.28 10.98
C ILE A 99 -0.59 -15.55 10.43
N GLY A 100 0.05 -16.21 9.48
CA GLY A 100 -0.38 -17.49 8.91
C GLY A 100 -0.15 -17.60 7.41
N ASN A 101 -0.28 -18.83 6.91
CA ASN A 101 0.06 -19.18 5.52
C ASN A 101 -0.82 -18.46 4.49
N GLU A 102 -2.12 -18.28 4.75
CA GLU A 102 -3.03 -17.62 3.83
C GLU A 102 -2.63 -16.16 3.60
N PHE A 103 -2.37 -15.42 4.67
CA PHE A 103 -1.92 -14.03 4.60
C PHE A 103 -0.56 -13.93 3.90
N GLY A 104 0.39 -14.79 4.31
CA GLY A 104 1.73 -14.81 3.72
C GLY A 104 1.71 -15.07 2.22
N ALA A 105 0.96 -16.07 1.75
CA ALA A 105 0.88 -16.41 0.33
C ALA A 105 0.24 -15.29 -0.51
N LYS A 106 -0.86 -14.69 -0.02
CA LYS A 106 -1.50 -13.56 -0.69
C LYS A 106 -0.58 -12.34 -0.74
N THR A 107 0.17 -12.08 0.34
CA THR A 107 1.12 -10.98 0.42
C THR A 107 2.34 -11.17 -0.49
N VAL A 108 2.84 -12.40 -0.67
CA VAL A 108 3.87 -12.71 -1.69
C VAL A 108 3.38 -12.32 -3.08
N TYR A 109 2.17 -12.76 -3.41
CA TYR A 109 1.56 -12.48 -4.71
C TYR A 109 1.45 -10.97 -4.97
N THR A 110 0.86 -10.22 -4.02
CA THR A 110 0.67 -8.77 -4.15
C THR A 110 1.98 -8.01 -4.22
N ALA A 111 2.96 -8.37 -3.38
CA ALA A 111 4.28 -7.75 -3.39
C ALA A 111 5.03 -7.99 -4.73
N MET A 112 4.89 -9.17 -5.32
CA MET A 112 5.51 -9.49 -6.62
C MET A 112 4.84 -8.74 -7.78
N ILE A 113 3.54 -8.50 -7.72
CA ILE A 113 2.79 -7.85 -8.80
C ILE A 113 2.87 -6.32 -8.73
N LEU A 114 3.16 -5.73 -7.57
CA LEU A 114 3.23 -4.28 -7.41
C LEU A 114 4.20 -3.63 -8.41
N GLY A 115 5.41 -4.17 -8.54
CA GLY A 115 6.42 -3.65 -9.48
C GLY A 115 5.98 -3.69 -10.96
N PRO A 116 5.53 -4.83 -11.48
CA PRO A 116 4.95 -4.90 -12.82
C PRO A 116 3.76 -3.96 -13.05
N LEU A 117 2.90 -3.75 -12.04
CA LEU A 117 1.78 -2.82 -12.16
C LEU A 117 2.21 -1.35 -12.19
N THR A 118 3.23 -0.96 -11.43
CA THR A 118 3.80 0.39 -11.54
C THR A 118 4.40 0.63 -12.92
N GLN A 119 5.10 -0.38 -13.50
CA GLN A 119 5.60 -0.31 -14.87
C GLN A 119 4.47 -0.28 -15.91
N LEU A 120 3.34 -0.94 -15.64
CA LEU A 120 2.17 -0.89 -16.51
C LEU A 120 1.61 0.54 -16.56
N TRP A 121 1.47 1.20 -15.40
CA TRP A 121 1.04 2.60 -15.34
C TRP A 121 1.99 3.53 -16.09
N ASP A 122 3.31 3.33 -15.95
CA ASP A 122 4.32 4.08 -16.69
C ASP A 122 4.19 3.90 -18.22
N ARG A 123 3.79 2.71 -18.68
CA ARG A 123 3.58 2.46 -20.12
C ARG A 123 2.26 3.00 -20.65
N LEU A 124 1.19 2.92 -19.84
CA LEU A 124 -0.15 3.37 -20.22
C LEU A 124 -0.23 4.89 -20.25
N TYR A 125 0.24 5.54 -19.20
CA TYR A 125 0.22 6.99 -19.08
C TYR A 125 1.36 7.48 -18.18
N PRO A 126 2.53 7.80 -18.75
CA PRO A 126 3.69 8.29 -18.01
C PRO A 126 3.38 9.55 -17.19
N TYR A 127 3.81 9.61 -15.92
CA TYR A 127 3.61 10.80 -15.09
C TYR A 127 4.30 12.05 -15.65
N THR A 128 5.33 11.87 -16.48
CA THR A 128 6.01 12.97 -17.20
C THR A 128 5.06 13.76 -18.09
N ASN A 129 3.94 13.16 -18.53
CA ASN A 129 2.90 13.88 -19.27
C ASN A 129 2.22 14.99 -18.43
N PHE A 130 2.30 14.90 -17.09
CA PHE A 130 1.75 15.90 -16.19
C PHE A 130 2.79 16.90 -15.70
N THR A 131 4.06 16.48 -15.62
CA THR A 131 5.13 17.26 -14.99
C THR A 131 6.02 17.97 -15.98
N HIS A 132 6.00 17.55 -17.25
CA HIS A 132 6.90 18.04 -18.28
C HIS A 132 6.11 18.45 -19.53
N ARG A 133 6.65 19.46 -20.24
CA ARG A 133 6.19 19.82 -21.58
C ARG A 133 7.22 19.39 -22.60
N VAL A 134 6.74 19.02 -23.77
CA VAL A 134 7.62 18.77 -24.92
C VAL A 134 8.17 20.10 -25.44
N VAL A 135 9.47 20.18 -25.61
CA VAL A 135 10.17 21.34 -26.16
C VAL A 135 10.95 20.93 -27.38
N GLU A 136 10.70 21.60 -28.50
CA GLU A 136 11.49 21.41 -29.71
C GLU A 136 12.79 22.20 -29.62
N ASN A 137 13.84 21.57 -29.07
CA ASN A 137 15.19 22.14 -29.02
C ASN A 137 16.21 21.12 -29.54
N PRO A 138 16.62 21.25 -30.82
CA PRO A 138 17.51 20.28 -31.46
C PRO A 138 18.90 20.22 -30.81
N ASP A 139 19.40 21.32 -30.24
CA ASP A 139 20.69 21.36 -29.58
C ASP A 139 20.71 20.59 -28.28
N VAL A 140 19.63 20.72 -27.47
CA VAL A 140 19.43 19.97 -26.24
C VAL A 140 19.20 18.49 -26.55
N LEU A 141 18.45 18.19 -27.61
CA LEU A 141 18.23 16.81 -28.05
C LEU A 141 19.55 16.12 -28.43
N ALA A 142 20.41 16.78 -29.19
CA ALA A 142 21.71 16.22 -29.57
C ALA A 142 22.59 15.94 -28.35
N GLN A 143 22.62 16.84 -27.38
CA GLN A 143 23.38 16.67 -26.13
C GLN A 143 22.84 15.52 -25.25
N LEU A 144 21.53 15.40 -25.12
CA LEU A 144 20.87 14.31 -24.37
C LEU A 144 21.12 12.95 -25.06
N GLN A 145 21.06 12.90 -26.38
CA GLN A 145 21.38 11.67 -27.15
C GLN A 145 22.88 11.28 -27.05
N ALA A 146 23.75 12.26 -26.83
CA ALA A 146 25.16 12.02 -26.52
C ALA A 146 25.43 11.60 -25.07
N GLY A 147 24.37 11.44 -24.24
CA GLY A 147 24.48 11.04 -22.84
C GLY A 147 24.91 12.17 -21.91
N GLN A 148 24.82 13.43 -22.33
CA GLN A 148 25.13 14.59 -21.51
C GLN A 148 23.88 15.04 -20.74
N SER A 149 24.03 15.42 -19.48
CA SER A 149 22.97 16.04 -18.71
C SER A 149 22.90 17.53 -19.03
N VAL A 150 21.77 18.00 -19.51
CA VAL A 150 21.51 19.42 -19.80
C VAL A 150 20.48 19.93 -18.80
N ILE A 151 20.75 21.10 -18.22
CA ILE A 151 19.86 21.75 -17.25
C ILE A 151 19.24 23.01 -17.86
N ASP A 152 18.01 23.34 -17.45
CA ASP A 152 17.31 24.55 -17.84
C ASP A 152 17.85 25.80 -17.10
N MET A 153 17.31 26.97 -17.40
CA MET A 153 17.67 28.24 -16.72
C MET A 153 17.31 28.26 -15.22
N HIS A 154 16.59 27.25 -14.74
CA HIS A 154 16.12 27.13 -13.36
C HIS A 154 16.84 26.04 -12.59
N GLY A 155 17.80 25.33 -13.24
CA GLY A 155 18.57 24.25 -12.64
C GLY A 155 17.92 22.88 -12.73
N ASN A 156 16.79 22.73 -13.44
CA ASN A 156 16.12 21.43 -13.63
C ASN A 156 16.70 20.71 -14.83
N PRO A 157 16.88 19.38 -14.75
CA PRO A 157 17.39 18.60 -15.87
C PRO A 157 16.33 18.44 -16.96
N TYR A 158 16.76 18.60 -18.22
CA TYR A 158 15.98 18.14 -19.36
C TYR A 158 15.98 16.61 -19.40
N LEU A 159 14.83 16.03 -19.70
CA LEU A 159 14.67 14.58 -19.85
C LEU A 159 14.40 14.19 -21.30
N LEU A 160 14.80 13.00 -21.68
CA LEU A 160 14.46 12.41 -22.98
C LEU A 160 13.24 11.51 -22.81
N SER A 161 12.16 11.80 -23.55
CA SER A 161 10.97 10.94 -23.60
C SER A 161 11.31 9.59 -24.25
N ARG A 162 10.51 8.56 -24.01
CA ARG A 162 10.57 7.30 -24.74
C ARG A 162 10.33 7.44 -26.24
N THR A 163 9.62 8.49 -26.65
CA THR A 163 9.38 8.85 -28.05
C THR A 163 10.53 9.64 -28.66
N GLY A 164 11.58 9.96 -27.89
CA GLY A 164 12.75 10.71 -28.32
C GLY A 164 12.56 12.24 -28.31
N GLU A 165 11.54 12.73 -27.63
CA GLU A 165 11.27 14.18 -27.48
C GLU A 165 11.97 14.72 -26.24
N VAL A 166 12.38 16.00 -26.30
CA VAL A 166 12.96 16.70 -25.14
C VAL A 166 11.85 17.16 -24.21
N LEU A 167 11.94 16.77 -22.97
CA LEU A 167 10.99 17.12 -21.91
C LEU A 167 11.62 18.17 -20.98
N GLU A 168 10.98 19.32 -20.87
CA GLU A 168 11.32 20.38 -19.91
C GLU A 168 10.34 20.33 -18.73
N GLN A 169 10.85 20.41 -17.53
CA GLN A 169 10.01 20.46 -16.33
C GLN A 169 9.18 21.75 -16.31
N VAL A 170 7.89 21.63 -16.12
CA VAL A 170 6.99 22.79 -16.02
C VAL A 170 7.13 23.41 -14.64
N LYS A 171 7.32 24.74 -14.59
CA LYS A 171 7.41 25.46 -13.32
C LYS A 171 6.17 25.33 -12.46
N ASP A 172 6.36 25.36 -11.13
CA ASP A 172 5.34 25.22 -10.09
C ASP A 172 4.07 26.07 -10.28
N SER A 173 4.18 27.24 -10.92
CA SER A 173 3.05 28.14 -11.14
C SER A 173 2.05 27.68 -12.21
N VAL A 174 2.42 26.74 -13.08
CA VAL A 174 1.56 26.21 -14.14
C VAL A 174 1.00 24.83 -13.71
N MET A 175 1.65 24.16 -12.77
CA MET A 175 1.26 22.83 -12.29
C MET A 175 0.12 22.85 -11.30
N SER A 176 -0.22 23.99 -10.70
CA SER A 176 -1.39 24.12 -9.84
C SER A 176 -2.73 23.88 -10.57
N ALA A 177 -2.73 23.77 -11.88
CA ALA A 177 -3.90 23.39 -12.68
C ALA A 177 -3.91 21.90 -13.13
N GLY A 178 -2.84 21.15 -12.95
CA GLY A 178 -2.74 19.72 -13.24
C GLY A 178 -2.70 18.90 -11.96
N LEU A 179 -2.69 17.58 -12.01
CA LEU A 179 -2.73 16.61 -10.90
C LEU A 179 -1.78 16.87 -9.69
N GLY A 180 -1.50 18.11 -9.34
CA GLY A 180 -0.83 18.56 -8.12
C GLY A 180 0.66 18.21 -7.99
N MET A 181 1.25 17.65 -9.01
CA MET A 181 2.65 17.22 -9.00
C MET A 181 3.60 18.40 -8.94
N GLY A 182 3.94 18.82 -7.77
CA GLY A 182 4.74 20.02 -7.44
C GLY A 182 4.34 20.61 -6.11
N ASP A 183 3.10 20.35 -5.65
CA ASP A 183 2.67 20.67 -4.31
C ASP A 183 2.73 19.40 -3.43
N VAL A 184 3.74 19.33 -2.59
CA VAL A 184 4.00 18.21 -1.67
C VAL A 184 2.77 17.87 -0.82
N TRP A 185 1.95 18.85 -0.44
CA TRP A 185 0.76 18.64 0.35
C TRP A 185 -0.38 17.99 -0.45
N PHE A 186 -0.54 18.41 -1.70
CA PHE A 186 -1.55 17.81 -2.57
C PHE A 186 -1.18 16.38 -2.92
N ASP A 187 0.06 16.13 -3.27
CA ASP A 187 0.57 14.79 -3.55
C ASP A 187 0.42 13.88 -2.34
N LEU A 188 0.73 14.39 -1.13
CA LEU A 188 0.54 13.67 0.11
C LEU A 188 -0.92 13.25 0.31
N ILE A 189 -1.86 14.17 0.15
CA ILE A 189 -3.29 13.91 0.36
C ILE A 189 -3.79 12.87 -0.65
N CYS A 190 -3.48 13.06 -1.94
CA CYS A 190 -3.87 12.13 -2.99
C CYS A 190 -3.26 10.74 -2.78
N PHE A 191 -1.96 10.69 -2.47
CA PHE A 191 -1.28 9.45 -2.16
C PHE A 191 -1.93 8.70 -0.99
N VAL A 192 -2.12 9.40 0.14
CA VAL A 192 -2.66 8.81 1.36
C VAL A 192 -4.09 8.30 1.16
N LEU A 193 -4.93 9.04 0.45
CA LEU A 193 -6.31 8.59 0.18
C LEU A 193 -6.34 7.33 -0.69
N LEU A 194 -5.61 7.32 -1.80
CA LEU A 194 -5.57 6.15 -2.69
C LEU A 194 -4.90 4.95 -2.01
N LEU A 195 -3.79 5.18 -1.29
CA LEU A 195 -3.11 4.12 -0.54
C LEU A 195 -4.02 3.52 0.53
N SER A 196 -4.73 4.35 1.30
CA SER A 196 -5.65 3.88 2.34
C SER A 196 -6.78 3.03 1.78
N ILE A 197 -7.33 3.40 0.60
CA ILE A 197 -8.34 2.60 -0.09
C ILE A 197 -7.75 1.25 -0.51
N SER A 198 -6.59 1.26 -1.14
CA SER A 198 -5.85 0.05 -1.54
C SER A 198 -5.62 -0.88 -0.35
N GLN A 199 -4.99 -0.38 0.70
CA GLN A 199 -4.69 -1.14 1.92
C GLN A 199 -5.96 -1.69 2.59
N THR A 200 -7.05 -0.91 2.66
CA THR A 200 -8.31 -1.37 3.23
C THR A 200 -8.89 -2.56 2.46
N ILE A 201 -8.84 -2.50 1.12
CA ILE A 201 -9.30 -3.60 0.27
C ILE A 201 -8.45 -4.86 0.50
N GLU A 202 -7.12 -4.70 0.54
CA GLU A 202 -6.19 -5.81 0.75
C GLU A 202 -6.30 -6.43 2.15
N PHE A 203 -6.35 -5.62 3.20
CA PHE A 203 -6.52 -6.13 4.56
C PHE A 203 -7.83 -6.90 4.73
N ARG A 204 -8.88 -6.51 4.01
CA ARG A 204 -10.18 -7.20 4.04
C ARG A 204 -10.13 -8.60 3.43
N VAL A 205 -9.33 -8.79 2.41
CA VAL A 205 -9.10 -10.11 1.79
C VAL A 205 -7.95 -10.88 2.43
N ASN A 206 -7.46 -10.39 3.55
CA ASN A 206 -6.35 -10.94 4.31
C ASN A 206 -5.06 -10.99 3.47
N ALA A 207 -4.78 -9.90 2.76
CA ALA A 207 -3.57 -9.66 1.97
C ALA A 207 -2.91 -8.34 2.40
N SER A 208 -1.77 -8.01 1.81
CA SER A 208 -1.03 -6.77 2.04
C SER A 208 -0.09 -6.51 0.86
N THR A 209 0.24 -5.25 0.57
CA THR A 209 1.28 -4.90 -0.43
C THR A 209 2.69 -5.31 0.00
N GLY A 210 2.85 -5.79 1.21
CA GLY A 210 4.15 -6.06 1.82
C GLY A 210 4.65 -4.87 2.66
N GLY A 211 5.92 -4.92 3.06
CA GLY A 211 6.55 -3.83 3.79
C GLY A 211 5.93 -3.55 5.16
N LEU A 212 5.70 -2.28 5.47
CA LEU A 212 5.14 -1.81 6.75
C LEU A 212 3.79 -2.44 7.08
N ASP A 213 2.98 -2.75 6.09
CA ASP A 213 1.65 -3.32 6.28
C ASP A 213 1.70 -4.68 7.00
N ILE A 214 2.75 -5.46 6.75
CA ILE A 214 2.99 -6.71 7.48
C ILE A 214 3.23 -6.41 8.96
N LEU A 215 4.07 -5.42 9.27
CA LEU A 215 4.33 -5.01 10.63
C LEU A 215 3.05 -4.53 11.32
N ALA A 216 2.25 -3.71 10.63
CA ALA A 216 0.96 -3.24 11.13
C ALA A 216 0.00 -4.41 11.43
N LYS A 217 -0.05 -5.42 10.56
CA LYS A 217 -0.86 -6.61 10.78
C LYS A 217 -0.38 -7.45 11.96
N ILE A 218 0.93 -7.52 12.18
CA ILE A 218 1.52 -8.16 13.36
C ILE A 218 1.12 -7.40 14.63
N ILE A 219 1.27 -6.07 14.64
CA ILE A 219 0.86 -5.21 15.77
C ILE A 219 -0.63 -5.40 16.07
N ASN A 220 -1.49 -5.36 15.05
CA ASN A 220 -2.91 -5.60 15.19
C ASN A 220 -3.21 -6.97 15.82
N LYS A 221 -2.51 -8.03 15.40
CA LYS A 221 -2.74 -9.39 15.92
C LYS A 221 -2.33 -9.53 17.38
N PHE A 222 -1.19 -8.98 17.78
CA PHE A 222 -0.63 -9.18 19.13
C PHE A 222 -1.09 -8.13 20.14
N LEU A 223 -1.22 -6.87 19.73
CA LEU A 223 -1.61 -5.78 20.61
C LEU A 223 -3.12 -5.46 20.55
N HIS A 224 -3.85 -6.10 19.63
CA HIS A 224 -5.30 -5.93 19.45
C HIS A 224 -5.73 -4.48 19.18
N PHE A 225 -4.83 -3.66 18.62
CA PHE A 225 -5.15 -2.33 18.14
C PHE A 225 -5.90 -2.41 16.81
N ASP A 226 -6.70 -1.39 16.50
CA ASP A 226 -7.31 -1.26 15.18
C ASP A 226 -6.22 -1.22 14.10
N ILE A 227 -6.55 -1.72 12.91
CA ILE A 227 -5.56 -1.89 11.84
C ILE A 227 -4.95 -0.56 11.40
N GLY A 228 -5.76 0.51 11.31
CA GLY A 228 -5.26 1.85 10.98
C GLY A 228 -4.37 2.43 12.08
N MET A 229 -4.71 2.21 13.35
CA MET A 229 -3.84 2.59 14.48
C MET A 229 -2.50 1.85 14.43
N SER A 230 -2.53 0.56 14.08
CA SER A 230 -1.33 -0.26 13.93
C SER A 230 -0.43 0.25 12.79
N VAL A 231 -1.02 0.66 11.66
CA VAL A 231 -0.31 1.30 10.53
C VAL A 231 0.31 2.63 10.98
N SER A 232 -0.45 3.46 11.69
CA SER A 232 0.05 4.75 12.20
C SER A 232 1.23 4.59 13.15
N ILE A 233 1.15 3.64 14.09
CA ILE A 233 2.23 3.37 15.05
C ILE A 233 3.49 2.87 14.32
N GLY A 234 3.34 1.87 13.45
CA GLY A 234 4.46 1.32 12.70
C GLY A 234 5.13 2.36 11.80
N GLY A 235 4.34 3.14 11.09
CA GLY A 235 4.84 4.21 10.23
C GLY A 235 5.47 5.36 11.00
N ALA A 236 4.92 5.75 12.14
CA ALA A 236 5.50 6.78 12.99
C ALA A 236 6.88 6.35 13.52
N LEU A 237 7.05 5.10 13.92
CA LEU A 237 8.35 4.58 14.34
C LEU A 237 9.40 4.70 13.23
N ILE A 238 9.02 4.35 11.99
CA ILE A 238 9.93 4.50 10.83
C ILE A 238 10.20 5.96 10.53
N CYS A 239 9.18 6.83 10.52
CA CYS A 239 9.38 8.26 10.31
C CYS A 239 10.30 8.88 11.37
N CYS A 240 10.22 8.44 12.63
CA CYS A 240 11.13 8.91 13.67
C CYS A 240 12.59 8.53 13.39
N THR A 241 12.87 7.38 12.77
CA THR A 241 14.25 7.06 12.36
C THR A 241 14.77 7.99 11.27
N ALA A 242 13.88 8.52 10.42
CA ALA A 242 14.24 9.42 9.35
C ALA A 242 14.77 10.79 9.83
N PHE A 243 14.53 11.18 11.09
CA PHE A 243 15.16 12.38 11.69
C PHE A 243 16.70 12.36 11.67
N LEU A 244 17.29 11.17 11.56
CA LEU A 244 18.74 11.03 11.56
C LEU A 244 19.40 11.53 10.27
N ILE A 245 18.63 11.59 9.15
CA ILE A 245 19.18 11.86 7.81
C ILE A 245 18.41 12.91 7.01
N ASN A 246 17.18 13.24 7.40
CA ASN A 246 16.30 14.10 6.62
C ASN A 246 15.98 15.41 7.35
N ASP A 247 15.60 16.41 6.54
CA ASP A 247 15.11 17.67 7.07
C ASP A 247 13.86 17.50 7.93
N PHE A 248 13.78 18.24 9.01
CA PHE A 248 12.65 18.27 9.93
C PHE A 248 11.30 18.41 9.22
N ARG A 249 11.23 19.25 8.17
CA ARG A 249 10.02 19.48 7.39
C ARG A 249 9.48 18.20 6.74
N MET A 250 10.36 17.43 6.10
CA MET A 250 9.97 16.18 5.41
C MET A 250 9.51 15.10 6.38
N VAL A 251 10.16 14.99 7.53
CA VAL A 251 9.78 14.04 8.58
C VAL A 251 8.41 14.39 9.17
N VAL A 252 8.13 15.65 9.42
CA VAL A 252 6.82 16.11 9.92
C VAL A 252 5.73 15.81 8.90
N ILE A 253 5.96 16.09 7.62
CA ILE A 253 5.03 15.77 6.55
C ILE A 253 4.76 14.26 6.50
N GLY A 254 5.79 13.43 6.60
CA GLY A 254 5.68 11.97 6.66
C GLY A 254 4.88 11.46 7.86
N LEU A 255 5.09 12.04 9.04
CA LEU A 255 4.32 11.72 10.26
C LEU A 255 2.84 12.06 10.12
N ILE A 256 2.54 13.26 9.59
CA ILE A 256 1.16 13.69 9.33
C ILE A 256 0.50 12.76 8.31
N GLY A 257 1.19 12.45 7.21
CA GLY A 257 0.68 11.53 6.20
C GLY A 257 0.40 10.14 6.75
N THR A 258 1.31 9.60 7.55
CA THR A 258 1.14 8.28 8.19
C THR A 258 -0.05 8.28 9.17
N TRP A 259 -0.22 9.34 9.95
CA TRP A 259 -1.36 9.47 10.85
C TRP A 259 -2.69 9.55 10.08
N ILE A 260 -2.77 10.39 9.04
CA ILE A 260 -3.96 10.51 8.19
C ILE A 260 -4.26 9.14 7.53
N ASN A 261 -3.25 8.43 7.02
CA ASN A 261 -3.41 7.10 6.43
C ASN A 261 -4.12 6.14 7.40
N GLY A 262 -3.67 6.07 8.64
CA GLY A 262 -4.30 5.21 9.65
C GLY A 262 -5.74 5.60 9.98
N VAL A 263 -6.04 6.91 10.09
CA VAL A 263 -7.41 7.41 10.32
C VAL A 263 -8.33 7.01 9.15
N VAL A 264 -7.86 7.20 7.91
CA VAL A 264 -8.63 6.87 6.71
C VAL A 264 -8.85 5.36 6.57
N ILE A 265 -7.85 4.53 6.86
CA ILE A 265 -8.00 3.06 6.90
C ILE A 265 -9.09 2.66 7.90
N ASN A 266 -9.05 3.20 9.13
CA ASN A 266 -10.06 2.88 10.13
C ASN A 266 -11.46 3.32 9.69
N TYR A 267 -11.58 4.49 9.08
CA TYR A 267 -12.86 4.98 8.55
C TYR A 267 -13.42 4.06 7.46
N PHE A 268 -12.61 3.67 6.48
CA PHE A 268 -13.04 2.76 5.42
C PHE A 268 -13.33 1.37 5.95
N THR A 269 -12.50 0.82 6.82
CA THR A 269 -12.73 -0.50 7.44
C THR A 269 -14.04 -0.52 8.20
N ALA A 270 -14.28 0.48 9.06
CA ALA A 270 -15.54 0.61 9.80
C ALA A 270 -16.75 0.83 8.88
N SER A 271 -16.58 1.56 7.79
CA SER A 271 -17.63 1.80 6.79
C SER A 271 -18.03 0.53 6.03
N MET A 272 -17.06 -0.32 5.72
CA MET A 272 -17.28 -1.58 4.99
C MET A 272 -17.91 -2.68 5.87
N ASP A 273 -17.64 -2.66 7.17
CA ASP A 273 -18.14 -3.65 8.14
C ASP A 273 -19.37 -3.16 8.91
N ARG A 274 -20.06 -2.15 8.40
CA ARG A 274 -21.27 -1.61 9.06
C ARG A 274 -22.34 -2.67 9.24
N ARG A 275 -22.51 -3.08 10.49
CA ARG A 275 -23.64 -3.87 10.92
C ARG A 275 -24.76 -2.93 11.34
N LYS A 276 -25.97 -3.16 10.80
CA LYS A 276 -27.14 -2.41 11.24
C LYS A 276 -27.70 -3.05 12.50
N ARG A 277 -27.81 -2.28 13.56
CA ARG A 277 -28.56 -2.67 14.75
C ARG A 277 -29.95 -2.08 14.62
N VAL A 278 -30.96 -2.93 14.63
CA VAL A 278 -32.36 -2.52 14.61
C VAL A 278 -32.87 -2.63 16.04
N CYS A 279 -33.38 -1.55 16.58
CA CYS A 279 -34.06 -1.52 17.88
C CYS A 279 -35.55 -1.39 17.61
N ILE A 280 -36.34 -2.37 18.07
CA ILE A 280 -37.79 -2.40 17.91
C ILE A 280 -38.40 -2.29 19.28
N ILE A 281 -39.18 -1.22 19.51
CA ILE A 281 -39.95 -1.02 20.74
C ILE A 281 -41.37 -1.47 20.45
N THR A 282 -41.82 -2.54 21.13
CA THR A 282 -43.16 -3.11 20.90
C THR A 282 -43.69 -3.75 22.18
N ARG A 283 -45.00 -3.79 22.28
CA ARG A 283 -45.70 -4.56 23.35
C ARG A 283 -45.77 -6.06 23.01
N GLU A 284 -45.72 -6.42 21.74
CA GLU A 284 -45.78 -7.80 21.24
C GLU A 284 -44.38 -8.38 21.00
N HIS A 285 -43.52 -8.28 21.97
CA HIS A 285 -42.12 -8.68 21.86
C HIS A 285 -41.91 -10.16 21.49
N GLU A 286 -42.81 -11.04 21.94
CA GLU A 286 -42.71 -12.48 21.62
C GLU A 286 -42.96 -12.77 20.13
N LYS A 287 -43.93 -12.12 19.50
CA LYS A 287 -44.21 -12.29 18.07
C LYS A 287 -43.05 -11.79 17.23
N VAL A 288 -42.50 -10.63 17.60
CA VAL A 288 -41.33 -10.08 16.90
C VAL A 288 -40.12 -10.97 17.09
N ARG A 289 -39.87 -11.47 18.30
CA ARG A 289 -38.78 -12.43 18.54
C ARG A 289 -38.94 -13.67 17.67
N ASP A 290 -40.12 -14.28 17.65
CA ASP A 290 -40.38 -15.50 16.91
C ASP A 290 -40.22 -15.29 15.41
N TYR A 291 -40.66 -14.17 14.86
CA TYR A 291 -40.43 -13.80 13.49
C TYR A 291 -38.92 -13.63 13.19
N VAL A 292 -38.15 -12.91 14.02
CA VAL A 292 -36.70 -12.70 13.80
C VAL A 292 -35.94 -14.00 13.92
N VAL A 293 -36.29 -14.87 14.88
CA VAL A 293 -35.53 -16.12 15.12
C VAL A 293 -35.92 -17.21 14.13
N LYS A 294 -37.23 -17.42 13.87
CA LYS A 294 -37.73 -18.53 13.05
C LYS A 294 -37.72 -18.22 11.54
N ASP A 295 -38.17 -17.00 11.16
CA ASP A 295 -38.33 -16.65 9.76
C ASP A 295 -37.05 -15.99 9.18
N GLN A 296 -36.41 -15.11 9.99
CA GLN A 296 -35.18 -14.41 9.53
C GLN A 296 -33.89 -15.14 9.93
N LEU A 297 -33.97 -16.19 10.74
CA LEU A 297 -32.83 -16.98 11.25
C LEU A 297 -31.70 -16.08 11.84
N ARG A 298 -32.12 -15.02 12.57
CA ARG A 298 -31.19 -14.06 13.19
C ARG A 298 -31.37 -14.04 14.70
N GLY A 299 -30.27 -13.77 15.41
CA GLY A 299 -30.33 -13.57 16.86
C GLY A 299 -31.01 -12.25 17.22
N CYS A 300 -31.79 -12.23 18.29
CA CYS A 300 -32.32 -11.03 18.90
C CYS A 300 -32.08 -11.03 20.42
N SER A 301 -31.95 -9.84 20.98
CA SER A 301 -31.85 -9.64 22.42
C SER A 301 -33.10 -8.86 22.89
N LEU A 302 -33.74 -9.34 23.91
CA LEU A 302 -34.88 -8.64 24.53
C LEU A 302 -34.37 -7.85 25.73
N HIS A 303 -34.66 -6.57 25.76
CA HIS A 303 -34.41 -5.70 26.90
C HIS A 303 -35.75 -5.20 27.44
N ARG A 304 -35.92 -5.30 28.74
CA ARG A 304 -37.10 -4.72 29.42
C ARG A 304 -36.83 -3.23 29.59
N VAL A 305 -37.76 -2.41 29.11
CA VAL A 305 -37.72 -0.96 29.33
C VAL A 305 -38.69 -0.70 30.47
N GLU A 306 -38.20 -0.17 31.58
CA GLU A 306 -39.00 0.27 32.72
C GLU A 306 -39.60 1.65 32.47
#